data_00ec3a00c8540b0fae198aa40bbcb510
#
_entry.id   00ec3a00c8540b0fae198aa40bbcb510
#
_cell.length_a   1.000
_cell.length_b   1.000
_cell.length_c   1.000
_cell.angle_alpha   90.00
_cell.angle_beta   90.00
_cell.angle_gamma   90.00
#
_symmetry.space_group_name_H-M   'P 1'
#
loop_
_entity.id
_entity.type
_entity.pdbx_description
1 polymer ?
#
loop_
_entity_poly.entity_id
_entity_poly.type
_entity_poly.pdbx_seq_one_letter_code
_entity_poly.pdbx_strand_id
1 'polypeptide(L)'
;MIKVDGSKQLFDKEKVVRTCLRMGASRQLALEVAQKVEIRVYEGMPTAKVLQLIFRFMRKDKPGVRYLFDLRKGLSLMGSKPEFEVFIRVLLAHQGFEVSPNQILKGRCVEHEVDAIARKDGVTYFVEAKHHLSYHALTGLDESRIARAVLEDVSESFQLGRTDLKIDKAMIVTNTRYSEHAIKYGLCRGILQVGWNYPVNEGLESMIEQKRLHPLSCLRGLSSEDRLRLVDCGLVLIRQLLAEDQSELARKTGLKLEVVKEIMEKARSSANTLEYY
;
A
#
# COMPACT_ATOMS: atom_id res chain seq x y z
N MET A 1 7.71 -21.27 -15.07
CA MET A 1 6.80 -20.11 -15.16
C MET A 1 7.56 -18.91 -15.70
N ILE A 2 6.88 -17.99 -16.38
CA ILE A 2 7.45 -16.77 -16.93
C ILE A 2 6.86 -15.56 -16.18
N LYS A 3 7.72 -14.68 -15.68
CA LYS A 3 7.31 -13.42 -15.05
C LYS A 3 7.02 -12.35 -16.12
N VAL A 4 6.44 -11.23 -15.68
CA VAL A 4 6.11 -10.08 -16.57
C VAL A 4 7.39 -9.47 -17.20
N ASP A 5 8.54 -9.54 -16.50
CA ASP A 5 9.85 -9.10 -16.98
C ASP A 5 10.53 -10.11 -17.92
N GLY A 6 9.83 -11.19 -18.30
CA GLY A 6 10.35 -12.27 -19.14
C GLY A 6 11.25 -13.28 -18.42
N SER A 7 11.63 -13.05 -17.17
CA SER A 7 12.49 -13.97 -16.42
C SER A 7 11.75 -15.28 -16.08
N LYS A 8 12.50 -16.39 -16.07
CA LYS A 8 11.96 -17.70 -15.72
C LYS A 8 12.12 -17.95 -14.22
N GLN A 9 11.14 -18.59 -13.60
CA GLN A 9 11.22 -19.11 -12.22
C GLN A 9 10.53 -20.47 -12.13
N LEU A 10 10.98 -21.29 -11.17
CA LEU A 10 10.29 -22.53 -10.82
C LEU A 10 8.93 -22.21 -10.17
N PHE A 11 7.99 -23.15 -10.29
CA PHE A 11 6.75 -23.07 -9.53
C PHE A 11 7.08 -23.21 -8.03
N ASP A 12 6.48 -22.34 -7.23
CA ASP A 12 6.67 -22.33 -5.79
C ASP A 12 5.28 -22.43 -5.13
N LYS A 13 4.98 -23.59 -4.60
CA LYS A 13 3.71 -23.91 -3.95
C LYS A 13 3.45 -23.04 -2.72
N GLU A 14 4.50 -22.75 -1.95
CA GLU A 14 4.39 -21.89 -0.77
C GLU A 14 4.01 -20.45 -1.11
N LYS A 15 4.40 -19.93 -2.28
CA LYS A 15 3.91 -18.62 -2.75
C LYS A 15 2.42 -18.65 -3.04
N VAL A 16 1.90 -19.76 -3.56
CA VAL A 16 0.45 -19.93 -3.77
C VAL A 16 -0.28 -19.96 -2.43
N VAL A 17 0.21 -20.76 -1.48
CA VAL A 17 -0.35 -20.84 -0.12
C VAL A 17 -0.39 -19.45 0.53
N ARG A 18 0.73 -18.73 0.53
CA ARG A 18 0.78 -17.37 1.08
C ARG A 18 -0.22 -16.43 0.41
N THR A 19 -0.36 -16.51 -0.91
CA THR A 19 -1.34 -15.69 -1.63
C THR A 19 -2.77 -16.01 -1.20
N CYS A 20 -3.11 -17.29 -1.03
CA CYS A 20 -4.44 -17.70 -0.55
C CYS A 20 -4.71 -17.23 0.89
N LEU A 21 -3.71 -17.35 1.78
CA LEU A 21 -3.82 -16.87 3.17
C LEU A 21 -4.10 -15.36 3.21
N ARG A 22 -3.39 -14.57 2.39
CA ARG A 22 -3.63 -13.12 2.23
C ARG A 22 -5.03 -12.79 1.73
N MET A 23 -5.61 -13.69 0.97
CA MET A 23 -6.99 -13.57 0.48
C MET A 23 -8.01 -14.10 1.49
N GLY A 24 -7.63 -14.32 2.75
CA GLY A 24 -8.49 -14.77 3.84
C GLY A 24 -8.83 -16.27 3.80
N ALA A 25 -8.03 -17.11 3.13
CA ALA A 25 -8.19 -18.56 3.21
C ALA A 25 -7.71 -19.09 4.57
N SER A 26 -8.41 -20.12 5.09
CA SER A 26 -7.81 -20.97 6.12
C SER A 26 -6.56 -21.67 5.56
N ARG A 27 -5.65 -22.13 6.44
CA ARG A 27 -4.46 -22.88 6.00
C ARG A 27 -4.83 -24.12 5.19
N GLN A 28 -5.90 -24.81 5.57
CA GLN A 28 -6.40 -25.98 4.85
C GLN A 28 -6.84 -25.63 3.43
N LEU A 29 -7.71 -24.61 3.28
CA LEU A 29 -8.17 -24.13 1.97
C LEU A 29 -7.00 -23.66 1.11
N ALA A 30 -6.03 -22.95 1.69
CA ALA A 30 -4.85 -22.50 0.98
C ALA A 30 -4.01 -23.65 0.41
N LEU A 31 -3.85 -24.75 1.18
CA LEU A 31 -3.14 -25.95 0.72
C LEU A 31 -3.92 -26.67 -0.39
N GLU A 32 -5.24 -26.80 -0.26
CA GLU A 32 -6.10 -27.40 -1.29
C GLU A 32 -6.06 -26.60 -2.60
N VAL A 33 -6.14 -25.28 -2.52
CA VAL A 33 -6.02 -24.40 -3.71
C VAL A 33 -4.65 -24.54 -4.34
N ALA A 34 -3.58 -24.54 -3.52
CA ALA A 34 -2.21 -24.69 -4.01
C ALA A 34 -2.01 -26.02 -4.75
N GLN A 35 -2.58 -27.11 -4.25
CA GLN A 35 -2.55 -28.40 -4.93
C GLN A 35 -3.32 -28.39 -6.25
N LYS A 36 -4.53 -27.78 -6.27
CA LYS A 36 -5.32 -27.62 -7.52
C LYS A 36 -4.62 -26.76 -8.56
N VAL A 37 -3.86 -25.77 -8.13
CA VAL A 37 -3.03 -24.92 -9.01
C VAL A 37 -1.84 -25.72 -9.55
N GLU A 38 -1.11 -26.42 -8.68
CA GLU A 38 0.08 -27.22 -9.02
C GLU A 38 -0.19 -28.20 -10.18
N ILE A 39 -1.31 -28.92 -10.13
CA ILE A 39 -1.73 -29.88 -11.18
C ILE A 39 -1.96 -29.17 -12.53
N ARG A 40 -2.21 -27.85 -12.54
CA ARG A 40 -2.55 -27.10 -13.76
C ARG A 40 -1.41 -26.24 -14.29
N VAL A 41 -0.32 -26.15 -13.53
CA VAL A 41 0.88 -25.43 -13.98
C VAL A 41 1.62 -26.24 -15.03
N TYR A 42 2.03 -25.59 -16.10
CA TYR A 42 2.87 -26.14 -17.16
C TYR A 42 4.10 -25.25 -17.38
N GLU A 43 5.10 -25.81 -18.06
CA GLU A 43 6.31 -25.06 -18.39
C GLU A 43 5.99 -23.84 -19.26
N GLY A 44 6.56 -22.69 -18.91
CA GLY A 44 6.29 -21.43 -19.63
C GLY A 44 4.99 -20.71 -19.23
N MET A 45 4.18 -21.26 -18.30
CA MET A 45 2.96 -20.58 -17.86
C MET A 45 3.28 -19.17 -17.29
N PRO A 46 2.59 -18.11 -17.77
CA PRO A 46 2.71 -16.78 -17.18
C PRO A 46 2.27 -16.75 -15.71
N THR A 47 3.02 -16.05 -14.85
CA THR A 47 2.66 -15.93 -13.42
C THR A 47 1.29 -15.28 -13.20
N ALA A 48 0.87 -14.36 -14.10
CA ALA A 48 -0.47 -13.79 -14.08
C ALA A 48 -1.58 -14.85 -14.24
N LYS A 49 -1.34 -15.90 -15.04
CA LYS A 49 -2.29 -16.99 -15.23
C LYS A 49 -2.40 -17.87 -13.98
N VAL A 50 -1.28 -18.05 -13.25
CA VAL A 50 -1.30 -18.73 -11.95
C VAL A 50 -2.17 -17.95 -10.95
N LEU A 51 -2.03 -16.63 -10.88
CA LEU A 51 -2.86 -15.79 -10.03
C LEU A 51 -4.35 -15.89 -10.42
N GLN A 52 -4.69 -15.92 -11.71
CA GLN A 52 -6.07 -16.13 -12.16
C GLN A 52 -6.63 -17.48 -11.69
N LEU A 53 -5.83 -18.55 -11.71
CA LEU A 53 -6.24 -19.85 -11.18
C LEU A 53 -6.51 -19.79 -9.67
N ILE A 54 -5.65 -19.13 -8.91
CA ILE A 54 -5.85 -18.92 -7.46
C ILE A 54 -7.21 -18.23 -7.23
N PHE A 55 -7.47 -17.07 -7.85
CA PHE A 55 -8.75 -16.37 -7.73
C PHE A 55 -9.93 -17.26 -8.13
N ARG A 56 -9.80 -18.03 -9.19
CA ARG A 56 -10.86 -18.96 -9.67
C ARG A 56 -11.20 -20.01 -8.63
N PHE A 57 -10.20 -20.62 -7.98
CA PHE A 57 -10.45 -21.66 -6.99
C PHE A 57 -10.93 -21.07 -5.65
N MET A 58 -10.38 -19.92 -5.26
CA MET A 58 -10.81 -19.23 -4.05
C MET A 58 -12.28 -18.80 -4.07
N ARG A 59 -12.81 -18.41 -5.24
CA ARG A 59 -14.19 -17.90 -5.36
C ARG A 59 -15.27 -18.89 -4.90
N LYS A 60 -14.98 -20.20 -4.90
CA LYS A 60 -15.96 -21.22 -4.48
C LYS A 60 -16.22 -21.11 -2.97
N ASP A 61 -15.19 -20.93 -2.18
CA ASP A 61 -15.26 -20.95 -0.72
C ASP A 61 -15.23 -19.55 -0.11
N LYS A 62 -14.69 -18.57 -0.84
CA LYS A 62 -14.59 -17.15 -0.47
C LYS A 62 -15.15 -16.29 -1.62
N PRO A 63 -16.49 -16.20 -1.77
CA PRO A 63 -17.11 -15.51 -2.93
C PRO A 63 -16.76 -14.02 -3.03
N GLY A 64 -16.50 -13.33 -1.93
CA GLY A 64 -16.07 -11.93 -1.90
C GLY A 64 -14.75 -11.65 -2.61
N VAL A 65 -13.91 -12.67 -2.81
CA VAL A 65 -12.65 -12.56 -3.58
C VAL A 65 -12.89 -12.03 -5.01
N ARG A 66 -14.05 -12.30 -5.60
CA ARG A 66 -14.39 -11.79 -6.95
C ARG A 66 -14.41 -10.26 -7.04
N TYR A 67 -14.63 -9.59 -5.94
CA TYR A 67 -14.68 -8.13 -5.85
C TYR A 67 -13.34 -7.48 -5.52
N LEU A 68 -12.28 -8.28 -5.33
CA LEU A 68 -10.96 -7.80 -4.97
C LEU A 68 -9.96 -7.95 -6.11
N PHE A 69 -9.09 -6.96 -6.23
CA PHE A 69 -7.77 -7.12 -6.84
C PHE A 69 -6.81 -7.72 -5.80
N ASP A 70 -5.76 -8.37 -6.29
CA ASP A 70 -4.58 -8.63 -5.47
C ASP A 70 -4.06 -7.32 -4.87
N LEU A 71 -3.62 -7.35 -3.60
CA LEU A 71 -3.21 -6.15 -2.86
C LEU A 71 -2.15 -5.32 -3.61
N ARG A 72 -1.18 -5.99 -4.21
CA ARG A 72 -0.11 -5.33 -4.95
C ARG A 72 -0.64 -4.63 -6.20
N LYS A 73 -1.58 -5.27 -6.90
CA LYS A 73 -2.30 -4.65 -8.01
C LYS A 73 -3.16 -3.49 -7.54
N GLY A 74 -3.90 -3.66 -6.44
CA GLY A 74 -4.72 -2.61 -5.85
C GLY A 74 -3.90 -1.36 -5.55
N LEU A 75 -2.76 -1.50 -4.87
CA LEU A 75 -1.84 -0.39 -4.61
C LEU A 75 -1.35 0.30 -5.89
N SER A 76 -1.07 -0.47 -6.95
CA SER A 76 -0.62 0.12 -8.23
C SER A 76 -1.70 0.90 -8.97
N LEU A 77 -2.98 0.69 -8.65
CA LEU A 77 -4.11 1.39 -9.25
C LEU A 77 -4.45 2.72 -8.55
N MET A 78 -3.80 3.03 -7.43
CA MET A 78 -3.95 4.31 -6.76
C MET A 78 -3.40 5.45 -7.62
N GLY A 79 -3.96 6.65 -7.47
CA GLY A 79 -3.32 7.87 -7.91
C GLY A 79 -2.13 8.22 -7.01
N SER A 80 -1.04 8.75 -7.59
CA SER A 80 0.14 9.14 -6.80
C SER A 80 -0.22 10.23 -5.80
N LYS A 81 -0.95 11.24 -6.25
CA LYS A 81 -1.48 12.37 -5.46
C LYS A 81 -2.99 12.52 -5.73
N PRO A 82 -3.80 12.80 -4.73
CA PRO A 82 -3.51 12.73 -3.29
C PRO A 82 -3.68 11.32 -2.70
N GLU A 83 -4.23 10.35 -3.47
CA GLU A 83 -4.75 9.06 -2.99
C GLU A 83 -3.69 8.25 -2.22
N PHE A 84 -2.50 8.05 -2.81
CA PHE A 84 -1.42 7.28 -2.17
C PHE A 84 -0.85 7.98 -0.94
N GLU A 85 -0.68 9.31 -1.00
CA GLU A 85 -0.21 10.10 0.16
C GLU A 85 -1.18 10.01 1.34
N VAL A 86 -2.49 10.20 1.09
CA VAL A 86 -3.53 10.04 2.12
C VAL A 86 -3.50 8.63 2.70
N PHE A 87 -3.38 7.62 1.83
CA PHE A 87 -3.29 6.22 2.27
C PHE A 87 -2.09 5.99 3.20
N ILE A 88 -0.90 6.50 2.85
CA ILE A 88 0.30 6.35 3.67
C ILE A 88 0.14 7.05 5.01
N ARG A 89 -0.43 8.26 5.05
CA ARG A 89 -0.71 8.96 6.31
C ARG A 89 -1.63 8.15 7.22
N VAL A 90 -2.73 7.61 6.68
CA VAL A 90 -3.66 6.76 7.44
C VAL A 90 -2.97 5.47 7.90
N LEU A 91 -2.16 4.84 7.05
CA LEU A 91 -1.40 3.65 7.39
C LEU A 91 -0.44 3.90 8.57
N LEU A 92 0.35 4.98 8.51
CA LEU A 92 1.29 5.35 9.56
C LEU A 92 0.57 5.66 10.87
N ALA A 93 -0.57 6.37 10.85
CA ALA A 93 -1.37 6.60 12.03
C ALA A 93 -1.81 5.29 12.70
N HIS A 94 -2.19 4.28 11.92
CA HIS A 94 -2.50 2.95 12.43
C HIS A 94 -1.28 2.17 12.93
N GLN A 95 -0.05 2.58 12.56
CA GLN A 95 1.18 2.05 13.12
C GLN A 95 1.61 2.78 14.41
N GLY A 96 0.81 3.72 14.90
CA GLY A 96 1.07 4.46 16.14
C GLY A 96 1.92 5.71 15.95
N PHE A 97 2.05 6.21 14.73
CA PHE A 97 2.63 7.54 14.49
C PHE A 97 1.57 8.63 14.67
N GLU A 98 1.96 9.75 15.27
CA GLU A 98 1.25 11.01 15.12
C GLU A 98 1.64 11.61 13.77
N VAL A 99 0.64 11.87 12.90
CA VAL A 99 0.89 12.27 11.51
C VAL A 99 0.24 13.62 11.22
N SER A 100 1.04 14.57 10.73
CA SER A 100 0.59 15.85 10.18
C SER A 100 0.75 15.85 8.66
N PRO A 101 -0.30 16.21 7.89
CA PRO A 101 -0.26 16.15 6.43
C PRO A 101 0.50 17.33 5.82
N ASN A 102 0.99 17.13 4.62
CA ASN A 102 1.56 18.10 3.68
C ASN A 102 2.18 19.33 4.36
N GLN A 103 3.48 19.29 4.60
CA GLN A 103 4.19 20.36 5.26
C GLN A 103 5.22 20.97 4.31
N ILE A 104 5.41 22.27 4.44
CA ILE A 104 6.55 22.98 3.84
C ILE A 104 7.61 23.11 4.93
N LEU A 105 8.73 22.43 4.75
CA LEU A 105 9.87 22.51 5.65
C LEU A 105 10.83 23.61 5.19
N LYS A 106 11.19 24.49 6.11
CA LYS A 106 12.16 25.53 5.84
C LYS A 106 13.57 24.96 5.88
N GLY A 107 14.21 24.81 4.74
CA GLY A 107 15.62 24.47 4.65
C GLY A 107 16.53 25.69 4.87
N ARG A 108 17.84 25.45 4.95
CA ARG A 108 18.84 26.51 4.93
C ARG A 108 18.89 27.21 3.58
N CYS A 109 18.81 26.44 2.51
CA CYS A 109 18.94 26.91 1.14
C CYS A 109 17.59 27.20 0.48
N VAL A 110 16.63 26.26 0.60
CA VAL A 110 15.31 26.32 -0.04
C VAL A 110 14.22 25.74 0.87
N GLU A 111 12.97 25.97 0.51
CA GLU A 111 11.84 25.28 1.14
C GLU A 111 11.60 23.92 0.47
N HIS A 112 11.18 22.94 1.27
CA HIS A 112 10.89 21.57 0.81
C HIS A 112 9.45 21.20 1.15
N GLU A 113 8.64 20.89 0.14
CA GLU A 113 7.36 20.23 0.34
C GLU A 113 7.58 18.76 0.67
N VAL A 114 6.95 18.27 1.75
CA VAL A 114 6.99 16.86 2.16
C VAL A 114 5.56 16.34 2.35
N ASP A 115 5.33 15.06 2.08
CA ASP A 115 3.98 14.48 2.07
C ASP A 115 3.37 14.35 3.47
N ALA A 116 4.21 14.25 4.51
CA ALA A 116 3.80 14.30 5.90
C ALA A 116 4.98 14.53 6.85
N ILE A 117 4.65 14.93 8.10
CA ILE A 117 5.50 14.75 9.27
C ILE A 117 4.92 13.65 10.13
N ALA A 118 5.74 12.68 10.52
CA ALA A 118 5.35 11.58 11.39
C ALA A 118 6.21 11.55 12.66
N ARG A 119 5.57 11.44 13.84
CA ARG A 119 6.26 11.38 15.14
C ARG A 119 5.93 10.08 15.83
N LYS A 120 6.96 9.42 16.35
CA LYS A 120 6.81 8.22 17.17
C LYS A 120 8.03 8.02 18.05
N ASP A 121 7.82 7.64 19.30
CA ASP A 121 8.87 7.33 20.28
C ASP A 121 9.94 8.45 20.41
N GLY A 122 9.49 9.71 20.35
CA GLY A 122 10.35 10.89 20.45
C GLY A 122 11.16 11.23 19.19
N VAL A 123 10.97 10.48 18.08
CA VAL A 123 11.64 10.71 16.80
C VAL A 123 10.68 11.35 15.81
N THR A 124 11.11 12.44 15.19
CA THR A 124 10.35 13.16 14.15
C THR A 124 10.92 12.82 12.78
N TYR A 125 10.04 12.35 11.90
CA TYR A 125 10.36 12.01 10.52
C TYR A 125 9.68 13.01 9.57
N PHE A 126 10.34 13.45 8.52
CA PHE A 126 9.60 13.81 7.32
C PHE A 126 9.36 12.56 6.48
N VAL A 127 8.21 12.50 5.81
CA VAL A 127 7.75 11.35 5.05
C VAL A 127 7.64 11.71 3.58
N GLU A 128 8.18 10.86 2.73
CA GLU A 128 8.05 10.89 1.27
C GLU A 128 7.34 9.62 0.80
N ALA A 129 6.20 9.77 0.17
CA ALA A 129 5.36 8.67 -0.34
C ALA A 129 5.58 8.48 -1.84
N LYS A 130 6.39 7.49 -2.21
CA LYS A 130 6.75 7.24 -3.61
C LYS A 130 5.89 6.18 -4.25
N HIS A 131 4.96 6.58 -5.10
CA HIS A 131 4.06 5.68 -5.82
C HIS A 131 4.57 5.33 -7.22
N HIS A 132 4.42 4.07 -7.60
CA HIS A 132 4.70 3.56 -8.95
C HIS A 132 3.46 2.83 -9.51
N LEU A 133 3.04 3.17 -10.73
CA LEU A 133 1.97 2.47 -11.46
C LEU A 133 2.37 1.04 -11.81
N SER A 134 3.66 0.81 -12.09
CA SER A 134 4.20 -0.53 -12.30
C SER A 134 4.74 -1.08 -10.98
N TYR A 135 4.02 -2.01 -10.37
CA TYR A 135 4.47 -2.67 -9.13
C TYR A 135 5.69 -3.60 -9.32
N HIS A 136 6.16 -3.78 -10.56
CA HIS A 136 7.44 -4.45 -10.87
C HIS A 136 8.63 -3.50 -10.88
N ALA A 137 8.40 -2.18 -10.94
CA ALA A 137 9.45 -1.19 -10.81
C ALA A 137 10.22 -1.36 -9.48
N LEU A 138 11.43 -0.81 -9.46
CA LEU A 138 12.23 -0.69 -8.23
C LEU A 138 12.33 0.78 -7.87
N THR A 139 12.15 1.10 -6.60
CA THR A 139 12.50 2.42 -6.06
C THR A 139 14.02 2.48 -5.94
N GLY A 140 14.62 3.41 -6.66
CA GLY A 140 16.05 3.50 -6.87
C GLY A 140 16.81 4.22 -5.76
N LEU A 141 18.13 4.31 -5.96
CA LEU A 141 19.06 5.01 -5.05
C LEU A 141 18.79 6.52 -5.00
N ASP A 142 18.30 7.09 -6.11
CA ASP A 142 18.14 8.55 -6.22
C ASP A 142 17.12 9.10 -5.24
N GLU A 143 16.01 8.36 -4.98
CA GLU A 143 15.05 8.75 -3.96
C GLU A 143 15.68 8.87 -2.56
N SER A 144 16.58 7.95 -2.23
CA SER A 144 17.29 8.00 -0.94
C SER A 144 18.33 9.13 -0.88
N ARG A 145 18.97 9.46 -2.00
CA ARG A 145 19.89 10.60 -2.10
C ARG A 145 19.15 11.93 -1.95
N ILE A 146 18.00 12.06 -2.62
CA ILE A 146 17.15 13.25 -2.52
C ILE A 146 16.68 13.42 -1.07
N ALA A 147 16.12 12.38 -0.45
CA ALA A 147 15.69 12.43 0.94
C ALA A 147 16.83 12.80 1.91
N ARG A 148 18.07 12.34 1.64
CA ARG A 148 19.21 12.73 2.44
C ARG A 148 19.56 14.20 2.27
N ALA A 149 19.54 14.73 1.06
CA ALA A 149 19.81 16.14 0.79
C ALA A 149 18.77 17.05 1.46
N VAL A 150 17.48 16.69 1.38
CA VAL A 150 16.39 17.41 2.09
C VAL A 150 16.66 17.39 3.60
N LEU A 151 16.95 16.22 4.18
CA LEU A 151 17.24 16.10 5.61
C LEU A 151 18.41 16.98 6.05
N GLU A 152 19.45 17.05 5.26
CA GLU A 152 20.64 17.87 5.51
C GLU A 152 20.27 19.35 5.54
N ASP A 153 19.59 19.85 4.50
CA ASP A 153 19.21 21.27 4.37
C ASP A 153 18.25 21.73 5.49
N VAL A 154 17.28 20.89 5.86
CA VAL A 154 16.35 21.16 6.97
C VAL A 154 17.05 21.09 8.32
N SER A 155 17.97 20.14 8.52
CA SER A 155 18.74 20.03 9.77
C SER A 155 19.66 21.25 9.98
N GLU A 156 20.29 21.74 8.93
CA GLU A 156 21.11 22.96 8.99
C GLU A 156 20.25 24.20 9.29
N SER A 157 19.04 24.28 8.74
CA SER A 157 18.07 25.35 9.07
C SER A 157 17.73 25.37 10.55
N PHE A 158 17.47 24.20 11.15
CA PHE A 158 17.22 24.08 12.58
C PHE A 158 18.44 24.49 13.42
N GLN A 159 19.63 24.01 13.06
CA GLN A 159 20.89 24.37 13.76
C GLN A 159 21.16 25.87 13.74
N LEU A 160 20.75 26.56 12.68
CA LEU A 160 20.88 28.03 12.55
C LEU A 160 19.72 28.80 13.23
N GLY A 161 18.80 28.14 13.92
CA GLY A 161 17.66 28.74 14.57
C GLY A 161 16.64 29.40 13.62
N ARG A 162 16.59 28.92 12.34
CA ARG A 162 15.65 29.45 11.34
C ARG A 162 14.29 28.76 11.37
N THR A 163 14.18 27.66 12.10
CA THR A 163 12.95 26.90 12.36
C THR A 163 13.02 26.25 13.74
N ASP A 164 11.87 26.14 14.42
CA ASP A 164 11.75 25.43 15.70
C ASP A 164 11.44 23.94 15.50
N LEU A 165 11.13 23.52 14.27
CA LEU A 165 10.82 22.15 13.95
C LEU A 165 12.10 21.35 13.67
N LYS A 166 12.44 20.46 14.63
CA LYS A 166 13.53 19.50 14.45
C LYS A 166 13.04 18.27 13.71
N ILE A 167 13.69 17.94 12.60
CA ILE A 167 13.51 16.67 11.87
C ILE A 167 14.71 15.79 12.18
N ASP A 168 14.43 14.60 12.75
CA ASP A 168 15.50 13.67 13.15
C ASP A 168 15.90 12.75 12.00
N LYS A 169 14.93 12.29 11.17
CA LYS A 169 15.15 11.31 10.11
C LYS A 169 14.24 11.56 8.90
N ALA A 170 14.67 11.03 7.76
CA ALA A 170 13.82 10.85 6.59
C ALA A 170 13.15 9.48 6.62
N MET A 171 11.89 9.40 6.17
CA MET A 171 11.15 8.17 5.93
C MET A 171 10.66 8.15 4.48
N ILE A 172 10.98 7.09 3.73
CA ILE A 172 10.47 6.89 2.37
C ILE A 172 9.57 5.67 2.37
N VAL A 173 8.33 5.84 1.90
CA VAL A 173 7.37 4.74 1.80
C VAL A 173 7.00 4.54 0.33
N THR A 174 7.10 3.29 -0.17
CA THR A 174 6.80 2.98 -1.57
C THR A 174 5.98 1.71 -1.73
N ASN A 175 5.12 1.66 -2.76
CA ASN A 175 4.37 0.46 -3.13
C ASN A 175 5.21 -0.58 -3.91
N THR A 176 6.49 -0.31 -4.16
CA THR A 176 7.41 -1.21 -4.87
C THR A 176 8.52 -1.74 -3.96
N ARG A 177 9.40 -2.55 -4.52
CA ARG A 177 10.62 -2.96 -3.83
C ARG A 177 11.70 -1.91 -4.04
N TYR A 178 12.60 -1.81 -3.08
CA TYR A 178 13.83 -1.04 -3.25
C TYR A 178 14.88 -1.82 -4.03
N SER A 179 15.76 -1.11 -4.73
CA SER A 179 17.00 -1.68 -5.24
C SER A 179 17.98 -1.96 -4.08
N GLU A 180 18.90 -2.90 -4.26
CA GLU A 180 19.92 -3.21 -3.24
C GLU A 180 20.77 -1.99 -2.87
N HIS A 181 21.11 -1.15 -3.85
CA HIS A 181 21.87 0.08 -3.61
C HIS A 181 21.06 1.09 -2.77
N ALA A 182 19.75 1.21 -3.02
CA ALA A 182 18.89 2.06 -2.20
C ALA A 182 18.86 1.58 -0.76
N ILE A 183 18.70 0.27 -0.53
CA ILE A 183 18.68 -0.33 0.81
C ILE A 183 20.02 -0.07 1.54
N LYS A 184 21.14 -0.38 0.90
CA LYS A 184 22.49 -0.18 1.47
C LYS A 184 22.72 1.29 1.87
N TYR A 185 22.33 2.21 0.99
CA TYR A 185 22.48 3.63 1.25
C TYR A 185 21.58 4.12 2.37
N GLY A 186 20.30 3.69 2.36
CA GLY A 186 19.33 4.05 3.42
C GLY A 186 19.79 3.60 4.80
N LEU A 187 20.27 2.34 4.91
CA LEU A 187 20.84 1.83 6.16
C LEU A 187 22.06 2.64 6.61
N CYS A 188 22.98 2.94 5.69
CA CYS A 188 24.20 3.71 5.98
C CYS A 188 23.88 5.16 6.43
N ARG A 189 22.81 5.76 5.91
CA ARG A 189 22.43 7.16 6.16
C ARG A 189 21.30 7.33 7.18
N GLY A 190 20.82 6.24 7.79
CA GLY A 190 19.77 6.27 8.79
C GLY A 190 18.40 6.69 8.23
N ILE A 191 18.14 6.49 6.93
CA ILE A 191 16.84 6.72 6.30
C ILE A 191 15.95 5.52 6.57
N LEU A 192 14.76 5.75 7.12
CA LEU A 192 13.76 4.70 7.27
C LEU A 192 13.10 4.43 5.92
N GLN A 193 13.24 3.21 5.43
CA GLN A 193 12.69 2.79 4.13
C GLN A 193 11.63 1.73 4.33
N VAL A 194 10.40 1.99 3.89
CA VAL A 194 9.29 1.03 3.88
C VAL A 194 8.89 0.77 2.43
N GLY A 195 9.25 -0.41 1.93
CA GLY A 195 8.88 -0.88 0.60
C GLY A 195 7.90 -2.04 0.66
N TRP A 196 7.51 -2.60 -0.48
CA TRP A 196 6.54 -3.69 -0.55
C TRP A 196 6.80 -4.80 0.48
N ASN A 197 8.00 -5.35 0.50
CA ASN A 197 8.44 -6.42 1.41
C ASN A 197 9.72 -6.05 2.20
N TYR A 198 9.94 -4.79 2.43
CA TYR A 198 11.09 -4.27 3.16
C TYR A 198 10.66 -3.19 4.15
N PRO A 199 11.11 -3.23 5.43
CA PRO A 199 11.91 -4.29 6.03
C PRO A 199 11.19 -5.64 6.04
N VAL A 200 11.93 -6.74 6.22
CA VAL A 200 11.32 -8.09 6.27
C VAL A 200 10.31 -8.15 7.42
N ASN A 201 9.08 -8.59 7.15
CA ASN A 201 7.94 -8.65 8.07
C ASN A 201 7.42 -7.30 8.59
N GLU A 202 7.99 -6.19 8.18
CA GLU A 202 7.59 -4.81 8.55
C GLU A 202 7.40 -3.93 7.31
N GLY A 203 7.46 -4.51 6.11
CA GLY A 203 7.20 -3.81 4.86
C GLY A 203 5.73 -3.45 4.69
N LEU A 204 5.45 -2.68 3.65
CA LEU A 204 4.12 -2.14 3.34
C LEU A 204 3.04 -3.25 3.29
N GLU A 205 3.34 -4.39 2.67
CA GLU A 205 2.48 -5.56 2.63
C GLU A 205 2.09 -6.03 4.04
N SER A 206 3.10 -6.25 4.90
CA SER A 206 2.89 -6.74 6.27
C SER A 206 2.10 -5.74 7.12
N MET A 207 2.39 -4.43 6.98
CA MET A 207 1.67 -3.38 7.69
C MET A 207 0.17 -3.35 7.34
N ILE A 208 -0.16 -3.56 6.06
CA ILE A 208 -1.54 -3.59 5.58
C ILE A 208 -2.25 -4.86 6.06
N GLU A 209 -1.62 -6.02 5.91
CA GLU A 209 -2.25 -7.31 6.20
C GLU A 209 -2.46 -7.54 7.68
N GLN A 210 -1.46 -7.25 8.51
CA GLN A 210 -1.55 -7.44 9.97
C GLN A 210 -2.66 -6.61 10.62
N LYS A 211 -2.91 -5.42 10.09
CA LYS A 211 -3.94 -4.51 10.60
C LYS A 211 -5.18 -4.39 9.70
N ARG A 212 -5.22 -5.20 8.62
CA ARG A 212 -6.34 -5.25 7.67
C ARG A 212 -6.68 -3.88 7.07
N LEU A 213 -5.65 -3.15 6.63
CA LEU A 213 -5.73 -1.80 6.10
C LEU A 213 -5.81 -1.78 4.56
N HIS A 214 -6.59 -2.69 3.97
CA HIS A 214 -6.72 -2.78 2.53
C HIS A 214 -7.33 -1.50 1.95
N PRO A 215 -6.67 -0.87 0.95
CA PRO A 215 -7.17 0.35 0.35
C PRO A 215 -8.39 0.11 -0.54
N LEU A 216 -9.19 1.16 -0.76
CA LEU A 216 -10.36 1.14 -1.63
C LEU A 216 -10.02 0.73 -3.07
N SER A 217 -8.80 1.02 -3.53
CA SER A 217 -8.30 0.62 -4.86
C SER A 217 -8.22 -0.90 -5.05
N CYS A 218 -8.31 -1.69 -3.98
CA CYS A 218 -8.46 -3.15 -4.07
C CYS A 218 -9.86 -3.58 -4.50
N LEU A 219 -10.90 -2.73 -4.40
CA LEU A 219 -12.25 -3.07 -4.82
C LEU A 219 -12.39 -2.97 -6.33
N ARG A 220 -12.87 -4.06 -6.96
CA ARG A 220 -13.15 -4.09 -8.39
C ARG A 220 -14.41 -3.32 -8.71
N GLY A 221 -14.38 -2.60 -9.83
CA GLY A 221 -15.54 -1.84 -10.32
C GLY A 221 -15.76 -0.50 -9.61
N LEU A 222 -14.85 -0.08 -8.77
CA LEU A 222 -14.79 1.29 -8.24
C LEU A 222 -13.88 2.10 -9.17
N SER A 223 -14.45 3.11 -9.83
CA SER A 223 -13.71 3.98 -10.75
C SER A 223 -12.67 4.83 -10.00
N SER A 224 -11.66 5.34 -10.72
CA SER A 224 -10.69 6.27 -10.13
C SER A 224 -11.35 7.59 -9.70
N GLU A 225 -12.35 8.05 -10.45
CA GLU A 225 -13.10 9.26 -10.11
C GLU A 225 -13.91 9.09 -8.82
N ASP A 226 -14.65 7.98 -8.69
CA ASP A 226 -15.41 7.69 -7.47
C ASP A 226 -14.49 7.51 -6.26
N ARG A 227 -13.31 6.89 -6.45
CA ARG A 227 -12.30 6.79 -5.39
C ARG A 227 -11.80 8.15 -4.93
N LEU A 228 -11.52 9.07 -5.85
CA LEU A 228 -11.07 10.43 -5.50
C LEU A 228 -12.12 11.16 -4.66
N ARG A 229 -13.41 11.07 -5.00
CA ARG A 229 -14.50 11.64 -4.19
C ARG A 229 -14.54 11.06 -2.77
N LEU A 230 -14.26 9.76 -2.62
CA LEU A 230 -14.15 9.12 -1.31
C LEU A 230 -12.88 9.61 -0.55
N VAL A 231 -11.76 9.73 -1.25
CA VAL A 231 -10.49 10.24 -0.70
C VAL A 231 -10.62 11.68 -0.22
N ASP A 232 -11.33 12.54 -0.94
CA ASP A 232 -11.62 13.92 -0.56
C ASP A 232 -12.44 13.99 0.75
N CYS A 233 -13.20 12.94 1.06
CA CYS A 233 -13.89 12.76 2.34
C CYS A 233 -13.04 12.03 3.39
N GLY A 234 -11.74 11.78 3.14
CA GLY A 234 -10.83 11.08 4.05
C GLY A 234 -10.95 9.56 4.05
N LEU A 235 -11.73 8.97 3.13
CA LEU A 235 -11.95 7.53 3.04
C LEU A 235 -10.99 6.90 2.02
N VAL A 236 -10.02 6.14 2.50
CA VAL A 236 -9.02 5.44 1.68
C VAL A 236 -9.00 3.94 1.90
N LEU A 237 -9.63 3.44 3.00
CA LEU A 237 -9.65 2.03 3.37
C LEU A 237 -11.04 1.42 3.20
N ILE A 238 -11.09 0.14 2.82
CA ILE A 238 -12.34 -0.63 2.74
C ILE A 238 -13.09 -0.60 4.08
N ARG A 239 -12.38 -0.73 5.21
CA ARG A 239 -13.00 -0.72 6.54
C ARG A 239 -13.60 0.63 6.93
N GLN A 240 -13.02 1.75 6.48
CA GLN A 240 -13.59 3.08 6.71
C GLN A 240 -14.94 3.22 6.00
N LEU A 241 -14.99 2.74 4.74
CA LEU A 241 -16.23 2.73 3.97
C LEU A 241 -17.35 1.93 4.66
N LEU A 242 -17.02 0.82 5.32
CA LEU A 242 -17.97 -0.03 6.01
C LEU A 242 -18.54 0.62 7.28
N ALA A 243 -17.88 1.59 7.85
CA ALA A 243 -18.30 2.32 9.04
C ALA A 243 -19.27 3.48 8.72
N GLU A 244 -19.42 3.85 7.44
CA GLU A 244 -20.27 4.96 7.01
C GLU A 244 -21.72 4.54 6.80
N ASP A 245 -22.66 5.48 7.01
CA ASP A 245 -24.05 5.35 6.55
C ASP A 245 -24.14 5.63 5.04
N GLN A 246 -24.98 4.86 4.34
CA GLN A 246 -25.08 4.94 2.88
C GLN A 246 -25.62 6.30 2.40
N SER A 247 -26.62 6.83 3.07
CA SER A 247 -27.25 8.10 2.69
C SER A 247 -26.32 9.28 2.98
N GLU A 248 -25.66 9.23 4.14
CA GLU A 248 -24.70 10.24 4.53
C GLU A 248 -23.46 10.22 3.62
N LEU A 249 -22.97 9.04 3.24
CA LEU A 249 -21.88 8.89 2.31
C LEU A 249 -22.22 9.44 0.92
N ALA A 250 -23.42 9.15 0.42
CA ALA A 250 -23.90 9.70 -0.85
C ALA A 250 -23.93 11.24 -0.81
N ARG A 251 -24.41 11.82 0.29
CA ARG A 251 -24.46 13.26 0.51
C ARG A 251 -23.06 13.90 0.55
N LYS A 252 -22.13 13.30 1.31
CA LYS A 252 -20.74 13.82 1.47
C LYS A 252 -19.94 13.76 0.19
N THR A 253 -20.08 12.66 -0.56
CA THR A 253 -19.26 12.39 -1.76
C THR A 253 -19.88 12.93 -3.06
N GLY A 254 -21.18 13.26 -3.05
CA GLY A 254 -21.95 13.58 -4.27
C GLY A 254 -22.15 12.39 -5.20
N LEU A 255 -21.88 11.17 -4.75
CA LEU A 255 -22.16 9.94 -5.48
C LEU A 255 -23.67 9.62 -5.45
N LYS A 256 -24.17 9.01 -6.53
CA LYS A 256 -25.56 8.51 -6.53
C LYS A 256 -25.71 7.40 -5.48
N LEU A 257 -26.86 7.38 -4.80
CA LEU A 257 -27.12 6.40 -3.73
C LEU A 257 -26.99 4.94 -4.22
N GLU A 258 -27.39 4.66 -5.46
CA GLU A 258 -27.28 3.33 -6.07
C GLU A 258 -25.81 2.91 -6.21
N VAL A 259 -24.92 3.83 -6.61
CA VAL A 259 -23.48 3.59 -6.69
C VAL A 259 -22.90 3.31 -5.32
N VAL A 260 -23.28 4.11 -4.32
CA VAL A 260 -22.85 3.91 -2.93
C VAL A 260 -23.30 2.54 -2.40
N LYS A 261 -24.57 2.16 -2.62
CA LYS A 261 -25.08 0.84 -2.24
C LYS A 261 -24.30 -0.29 -2.86
N GLU A 262 -24.01 -0.21 -4.16
CA GLU A 262 -23.22 -1.22 -4.89
C GLU A 262 -21.79 -1.34 -4.36
N ILE A 263 -21.12 -0.21 -4.12
CA ILE A 263 -19.76 -0.18 -3.59
C ILE A 263 -19.71 -0.78 -2.18
N MET A 264 -20.66 -0.42 -1.31
CA MET A 264 -20.74 -0.92 0.07
C MET A 264 -21.09 -2.41 0.12
N GLU A 265 -21.91 -2.93 -0.79
CA GLU A 265 -22.19 -4.36 -0.89
C GLU A 265 -20.94 -5.14 -1.26
N LYS A 266 -20.18 -4.66 -2.26
CA LYS A 266 -18.88 -5.23 -2.65
C LYS A 266 -17.89 -5.18 -1.49
N ALA A 267 -17.84 -4.06 -0.77
CA ALA A 267 -16.98 -3.89 0.40
C ALA A 267 -17.33 -4.88 1.51
N ARG A 268 -18.62 -5.04 1.86
CA ARG A 268 -19.09 -6.02 2.86
C ARG A 268 -18.75 -7.46 2.47
N SER A 269 -19.02 -7.84 1.23
CA SER A 269 -18.66 -9.18 0.72
C SER A 269 -17.16 -9.44 0.77
N SER A 270 -16.34 -8.40 0.49
CA SER A 270 -14.90 -8.48 0.56
C SER A 270 -14.38 -8.52 1.99
N ALA A 271 -14.98 -7.77 2.91
CA ALA A 271 -14.64 -7.74 4.32
C ALA A 271 -14.84 -9.11 4.99
N ASN A 272 -15.96 -9.79 4.69
CA ASN A 272 -16.21 -11.16 5.13
C ASN A 272 -15.11 -12.14 4.64
N THR A 273 -14.60 -11.90 3.45
CA THR A 273 -13.50 -12.69 2.87
C THR A 273 -12.16 -12.43 3.56
N LEU A 274 -11.89 -11.15 3.88
CA LEU A 274 -10.66 -10.69 4.53
C LEU A 274 -10.73 -10.80 6.07
N GLU A 275 -11.83 -11.31 6.62
CA GLU A 275 -12.05 -11.50 8.07
C GLU A 275 -11.82 -10.20 8.87
N TYR A 276 -12.54 -9.14 8.55
CA TYR A 276 -12.47 -7.84 9.25
C TYR A 276 -13.22 -7.82 10.60
N TYR A 277 -13.74 -8.95 11.06
CA TYR A 277 -14.51 -9.08 12.30
C TYR A 277 -13.71 -9.74 13.41
#